data_842c8b2365f24cf3d1b2ca0ad7ffc08b
#
_entry.id   842c8b2365f24cf3d1b2ca0ad7ffc08b
#
_cell.length_a   1.000
_cell.length_b   1.000
_cell.length_c   1.000
_cell.angle_alpha   90.00
_cell.angle_beta   90.00
_cell.angle_gamma   90.00
#
_symmetry.space_group_name_H-M   'P 1'
#
loop_
_entity.id
_entity.type
_entity.pdbx_description
1 polymer ?
#
loop_
_entity_poly.entity_id
_entity_poly.type
_entity_poly.pdbx_seq_one_letter_code
_entity_poly.pdbx_strand_id
1 'polypeptide(L)'
;NDISAGEDDPDMLPTVGELGLTYIAMHKRGNSQTMHQMTDYQDVVAEVKSYFDDFSAKADSFGIKDWILDPGIGFAKTIEQNYELIKRLEELKTVHTCQGNFPHILVGLSRKSFIYKYLNISPEDSLPATQVLHLAALQNGADILRVHDVAEAVRTRAIYGLLGN
;
A
#
# COMPACT_ATOMS: atom_id res chain seq x y z
N ASN A 1 10.78 4.43 -0.28
CA ASN A 1 9.79 3.34 -0.17
C ASN A 1 10.51 2.02 -0.01
N ASP A 2 10.34 1.43 1.14
CA ASP A 2 10.95 0.15 1.50
C ASP A 2 9.88 -0.95 1.55
N ILE A 3 10.06 -1.95 0.70
CA ILE A 3 9.14 -3.10 0.58
C ILE A 3 9.19 -4.03 1.81
N SER A 4 10.19 -3.88 2.67
CA SER A 4 10.40 -4.71 3.85
C SER A 4 10.05 -4.02 5.18
N ALA A 5 9.72 -2.72 5.15
CA ALA A 5 9.54 -1.91 6.36
C ALA A 5 10.70 -2.08 7.36
N GLY A 6 11.94 -2.15 6.85
CA GLY A 6 13.16 -2.29 7.62
C GLY A 6 13.50 -3.72 8.06
N GLU A 7 12.78 -4.74 7.58
CA GLU A 7 13.03 -6.13 7.99
C GLU A 7 14.25 -6.75 7.27
N ASP A 8 14.50 -6.32 6.01
CA ASP A 8 15.58 -6.88 5.20
C ASP A 8 16.94 -6.21 5.49
N ASP A 9 16.96 -5.03 6.15
CA ASP A 9 18.17 -4.30 6.50
C ASP A 9 18.07 -3.71 7.92
N PRO A 10 18.87 -4.19 8.90
CA PRO A 10 18.82 -3.73 10.28
C PRO A 10 19.22 -2.26 10.47
N ASP A 11 19.98 -1.68 9.53
CA ASP A 11 20.43 -0.29 9.59
C ASP A 11 19.43 0.70 8.95
N MET A 12 18.41 0.20 8.26
CA MET A 12 17.43 1.02 7.54
C MET A 12 16.68 2.00 8.46
N LEU A 13 16.00 1.48 9.49
CA LEU A 13 15.18 2.32 10.38
C LEU A 13 16.02 3.26 11.24
N PRO A 14 17.16 2.84 11.85
CA PRO A 14 18.08 3.75 12.53
C PRO A 14 18.51 4.92 11.62
N THR A 15 18.93 4.61 10.39
CA THR A 15 19.40 5.63 9.43
C THR A 15 18.30 6.62 9.05
N VAL A 16 17.08 6.12 8.78
CA VAL A 16 15.92 6.98 8.43
C VAL A 16 15.59 7.91 9.60
N GLY A 17 15.60 7.39 10.82
CA GLY A 17 15.33 8.18 12.03
C GLY A 17 16.40 9.24 12.28
N GLU A 18 17.70 8.90 12.16
CA GLU A 18 18.82 9.83 12.31
C GLU A 18 18.76 10.97 11.29
N LEU A 19 18.40 10.66 10.03
CA LEU A 19 18.31 11.64 8.96
C LEU A 19 16.99 12.43 8.97
N GLY A 20 16.02 12.07 9.79
CA GLY A 20 14.69 12.71 9.87
C GLY A 20 13.90 12.67 8.57
N LEU A 21 14.00 11.57 7.82
CA LEU A 21 13.36 11.41 6.51
C LEU A 21 11.92 10.86 6.64
N THR A 22 11.04 11.29 5.72
CA THR A 22 9.75 10.62 5.51
C THR A 22 9.98 9.20 4.99
N TYR A 23 9.35 8.21 5.62
CA TYR A 23 9.53 6.81 5.30
C TYR A 23 8.26 6.18 4.74
N ILE A 24 8.35 5.44 3.65
CA ILE A 24 7.22 4.67 3.14
C ILE A 24 7.45 3.21 3.50
N ALA A 25 6.68 2.73 4.50
CA ALA A 25 6.69 1.36 4.96
C ALA A 25 5.67 0.52 4.20
N MET A 26 6.10 -0.61 3.62
CA MET A 26 5.20 -1.52 2.91
C MET A 26 5.01 -2.83 3.66
N HIS A 27 3.77 -3.27 3.77
CA HIS A 27 3.43 -4.59 4.27
C HIS A 27 3.75 -5.69 3.25
N LYS A 28 4.55 -6.67 3.64
CA LYS A 28 4.71 -7.96 2.95
C LYS A 28 4.77 -9.10 3.97
N ARG A 29 4.59 -10.34 3.50
CA ARG A 29 4.96 -11.56 4.23
C ARG A 29 6.05 -12.30 3.44
N GLY A 30 7.08 -12.77 4.14
CA GLY A 30 8.21 -13.47 3.54
C GLY A 30 9.07 -12.59 2.62
N ASN A 31 9.84 -13.24 1.78
CA ASN A 31 10.70 -12.61 0.78
C ASN A 31 10.19 -12.87 -0.65
N SER A 32 10.89 -12.39 -1.67
CA SER A 32 10.52 -12.54 -3.08
C SER A 32 10.32 -13.99 -3.54
N GLN A 33 10.95 -14.96 -2.86
CA GLN A 33 10.83 -16.38 -3.20
C GLN A 33 9.66 -17.07 -2.47
N THR A 34 9.33 -16.65 -1.26
CA THR A 34 8.34 -17.31 -0.38
C THR A 34 7.00 -16.59 -0.32
N MET A 35 6.93 -15.31 -0.66
CA MET A 35 5.72 -14.49 -0.53
C MET A 35 4.49 -15.05 -1.24
N HIS A 36 4.66 -15.78 -2.36
CA HIS A 36 3.54 -16.37 -3.11
C HIS A 36 2.84 -17.52 -2.37
N GLN A 37 3.49 -18.10 -1.35
CA GLN A 37 2.95 -19.18 -0.54
C GLN A 37 2.40 -18.69 0.81
N MET A 38 2.63 -17.41 1.17
CA MET A 38 2.27 -16.84 2.46
C MET A 38 0.98 -15.99 2.36
N THR A 39 -0.07 -16.60 1.84
CA THR A 39 -1.37 -15.94 1.58
C THR A 39 -2.48 -16.40 2.52
N ASP A 40 -2.15 -17.03 3.63
CA ASP A 40 -3.06 -17.63 4.61
C ASP A 40 -3.61 -16.61 5.63
N TYR A 41 -4.22 -15.53 5.14
CA TYR A 41 -4.91 -14.56 5.99
C TYR A 41 -6.29 -15.06 6.39
N GLN A 42 -6.68 -14.83 7.65
CA GLN A 42 -8.08 -14.97 8.09
C GLN A 42 -8.88 -13.72 7.69
N ASP A 43 -8.36 -12.54 7.96
CA ASP A 43 -8.82 -11.24 7.46
C ASP A 43 -7.61 -10.41 7.05
N VAL A 44 -7.39 -10.30 5.75
CA VAL A 44 -6.23 -9.61 5.20
C VAL A 44 -6.16 -8.14 5.61
N VAL A 45 -7.31 -7.46 5.76
CA VAL A 45 -7.35 -6.03 6.13
C VAL A 45 -7.01 -5.86 7.61
N ALA A 46 -7.62 -6.66 8.49
CA ALA A 46 -7.35 -6.63 9.91
C ALA A 46 -5.88 -6.97 10.23
N GLU A 47 -5.30 -7.95 9.52
CA GLU A 47 -3.91 -8.35 9.73
C GLU A 47 -2.91 -7.32 9.19
N VAL A 48 -3.19 -6.71 8.04
CA VAL A 48 -2.40 -5.58 7.53
C VAL A 48 -2.49 -4.37 8.48
N LYS A 49 -3.68 -4.09 9.02
CA LYS A 49 -3.85 -3.03 10.03
C LYS A 49 -3.01 -3.31 11.26
N SER A 50 -3.11 -4.52 11.84
CA SER A 50 -2.34 -4.91 13.02
C SER A 50 -0.83 -4.78 12.80
N TYR A 51 -0.34 -5.16 11.62
CA TYR A 51 1.06 -4.98 11.25
C TYR A 51 1.50 -3.51 11.33
N PHE A 52 0.66 -2.58 10.87
CA PHE A 52 1.01 -1.15 10.93
C PHE A 52 0.80 -0.54 12.31
N ASP A 53 -0.10 -1.06 13.14
CA ASP A 53 -0.18 -0.68 14.55
C ASP A 53 1.14 -1.05 15.27
N ASP A 54 1.70 -2.24 15.01
CA ASP A 54 3.01 -2.67 15.54
C ASP A 54 4.17 -1.86 14.93
N PHE A 55 4.13 -1.60 13.62
CA PHE A 55 5.13 -0.78 12.95
C PHE A 55 5.18 0.65 13.50
N SER A 56 4.05 1.23 13.88
CA SER A 56 4.00 2.56 14.49
C SER A 56 4.87 2.66 15.74
N ALA A 57 4.77 1.68 16.65
CA ALA A 57 5.61 1.63 17.85
C ALA A 57 7.10 1.43 17.50
N LYS A 58 7.38 0.59 16.50
CA LYS A 58 8.75 0.37 16.00
C LYS A 58 9.34 1.64 15.38
N ALA A 59 8.60 2.34 14.54
CA ALA A 59 9.02 3.61 13.93
C ALA A 59 9.35 4.67 14.97
N ASP A 60 8.51 4.81 16.01
CA ASP A 60 8.73 5.75 17.11
C ASP A 60 10.02 5.43 17.88
N SER A 61 10.33 4.16 18.12
CA SER A 61 11.55 3.75 18.83
C SER A 61 12.84 4.14 18.10
N PHE A 62 12.78 4.35 16.77
CA PHE A 62 13.88 4.87 15.94
C PHE A 62 13.75 6.38 15.65
N GLY A 63 12.78 7.08 16.24
CA GLY A 63 12.58 8.51 16.04
C GLY A 63 11.97 8.88 14.67
N ILE A 64 11.39 7.92 13.94
CA ILE A 64 10.72 8.15 12.65
C ILE A 64 9.33 8.73 12.95
N LYS A 65 9.17 10.03 12.75
CA LYS A 65 7.93 10.76 13.07
C LYS A 65 6.96 10.85 11.91
N ASP A 66 7.48 10.80 10.69
CA ASP A 66 6.72 10.95 9.45
C ASP A 66 6.90 9.71 8.59
N TRP A 67 5.81 8.95 8.41
CA TRP A 67 5.81 7.76 7.58
C TRP A 67 4.48 7.56 6.87
N ILE A 68 4.55 6.87 5.74
CA ILE A 68 3.44 6.58 4.83
C ILE A 68 3.21 5.08 4.81
N LEU A 69 1.95 4.67 4.87
CA LEU A 69 1.52 3.28 4.86
C LEU A 69 1.29 2.81 3.42
N ASP A 70 2.01 1.77 2.98
CA ASP A 70 1.74 1.04 1.73
C ASP A 70 1.23 -0.37 2.08
N PRO A 71 -0.05 -0.71 1.83
CA PRO A 71 -0.63 -2.01 2.21
C PRO A 71 -0.05 -3.19 1.44
N GLY A 72 0.86 -2.95 0.49
CA GLY A 72 1.54 -3.99 -0.27
C GLY A 72 0.62 -4.76 -1.21
N ILE A 73 -0.23 -4.04 -1.97
CA ILE A 73 -1.06 -4.65 -3.01
C ILE A 73 -0.19 -5.47 -3.97
N GLY A 74 -0.54 -6.75 -4.19
CA GLY A 74 0.21 -7.67 -5.05
C GLY A 74 1.40 -8.38 -4.39
N PHE A 75 1.63 -8.17 -3.09
CA PHE A 75 2.69 -8.85 -2.32
C PHE A 75 2.08 -9.81 -1.29
N ALA A 76 2.44 -11.09 -1.35
CA ALA A 76 1.94 -12.13 -0.44
C ALA A 76 0.41 -12.11 -0.25
N LYS A 77 -0.34 -11.94 -1.33
CA LYS A 77 -1.82 -11.85 -1.31
C LYS A 77 -2.40 -12.49 -2.56
N THR A 78 -3.53 -13.19 -2.40
CA THR A 78 -4.30 -13.74 -3.52
C THR A 78 -4.96 -12.62 -4.34
N ILE A 79 -5.55 -12.95 -5.48
CA ILE A 79 -6.31 -11.99 -6.29
C ILE A 79 -7.43 -11.38 -5.44
N GLU A 80 -8.23 -12.20 -4.78
CA GLU A 80 -9.38 -11.82 -3.97
C GLU A 80 -8.96 -10.92 -2.80
N GLN A 81 -7.87 -11.26 -2.12
CA GLN A 81 -7.33 -10.47 -1.01
C GLN A 81 -6.85 -9.09 -1.44
N ASN A 82 -6.30 -8.94 -2.65
CA ASN A 82 -5.95 -7.63 -3.19
C ASN A 82 -7.20 -6.77 -3.44
N TYR A 83 -8.27 -7.34 -3.99
CA TYR A 83 -9.52 -6.62 -4.17
C TYR A 83 -10.21 -6.28 -2.84
N GLU A 84 -10.15 -7.19 -1.86
CA GLU A 84 -10.70 -6.92 -0.52
C GLU A 84 -9.96 -5.78 0.18
N LEU A 85 -8.62 -5.73 0.08
CA LEU A 85 -7.84 -4.60 0.59
C LEU A 85 -8.22 -3.28 -0.07
N ILE A 86 -8.38 -3.25 -1.41
CA ILE A 86 -8.80 -2.03 -2.11
C ILE A 86 -10.20 -1.59 -1.66
N LYS A 87 -11.13 -2.53 -1.51
CA LYS A 87 -12.51 -2.27 -1.11
C LYS A 87 -12.62 -1.72 0.31
N ARG A 88 -11.81 -2.22 1.24
CA ARG A 88 -11.84 -1.87 2.67
C ARG A 88 -10.64 -1.00 3.08
N LEU A 89 -10.05 -0.28 2.14
CA LEU A 89 -8.82 0.49 2.36
C LEU A 89 -8.98 1.56 3.46
N GLU A 90 -10.19 2.12 3.59
CA GLU A 90 -10.53 3.13 4.60
C GLU A 90 -10.35 2.64 6.05
N GLU A 91 -10.43 1.31 6.30
CA GLU A 91 -10.20 0.75 7.61
C GLU A 91 -8.75 0.96 8.08
N LEU A 92 -7.79 1.09 7.14
CA LEU A 92 -6.39 1.40 7.46
C LEU A 92 -6.19 2.85 7.92
N LYS A 93 -7.14 3.75 7.67
CA LYS A 93 -7.11 5.13 8.22
C LYS A 93 -7.30 5.20 9.74
N THR A 94 -7.59 4.08 10.37
CA THR A 94 -7.64 3.99 11.83
C THR A 94 -6.29 3.63 12.47
N VAL A 95 -5.25 3.40 11.67
CA VAL A 95 -3.86 3.29 12.14
C VAL A 95 -3.39 4.65 12.60
N HIS A 96 -2.74 4.72 13.76
CA HIS A 96 -2.20 5.96 14.30
C HIS A 96 -0.68 5.87 14.42
N THR A 97 -0.01 6.99 14.16
CA THR A 97 1.37 7.17 14.61
C THR A 97 1.39 7.30 16.13
N CYS A 98 2.53 7.07 16.77
CA CYS A 98 2.66 7.30 18.22
C CYS A 98 2.42 8.75 18.65
N GLN A 99 2.42 9.69 17.70
CA GLN A 99 2.05 11.09 17.91
C GLN A 99 0.54 11.36 17.78
N GLY A 100 -0.26 10.32 17.49
CA GLY A 100 -1.70 10.43 17.31
C GLY A 100 -2.14 10.93 15.93
N ASN A 101 -1.23 11.08 14.97
CA ASN A 101 -1.55 11.42 13.58
C ASN A 101 -1.93 10.16 12.79
N PHE A 102 -2.64 10.35 11.68
CA PHE A 102 -2.94 9.28 10.73
C PHE A 102 -1.90 9.30 9.60
N PRO A 103 -1.17 8.20 9.33
CA PRO A 103 -0.28 8.15 8.19
C PRO A 103 -1.07 8.22 6.88
N HIS A 104 -0.50 8.86 5.85
CA HIS A 104 -1.05 8.79 4.51
C HIS A 104 -1.00 7.36 3.98
N ILE A 105 -2.01 6.97 3.21
CA ILE A 105 -2.07 5.66 2.55
C ILE A 105 -1.60 5.80 1.11
N LEU A 106 -0.48 5.11 0.79
CA LEU A 106 0.02 4.98 -0.57
C LEU A 106 -0.42 3.65 -1.17
N VAL A 107 -0.94 3.69 -2.40
CA VAL A 107 -1.34 2.50 -3.14
C VAL A 107 -0.56 2.39 -4.45
N GLY A 108 0.14 1.27 -4.64
CA GLY A 108 0.82 0.91 -5.88
C GLY A 108 0.18 -0.30 -6.52
N LEU A 109 -0.73 -0.12 -7.47
CA LEU A 109 -1.43 -1.22 -8.16
C LEU A 109 -1.28 -1.22 -9.69
N SER A 110 -0.53 -0.24 -10.22
CA SER A 110 -0.39 -0.03 -11.67
C SER A 110 0.11 -1.27 -12.40
N ARG A 111 -0.68 -1.78 -13.33
CA ARG A 111 -0.40 -2.95 -14.20
C ARG A 111 0.02 -4.21 -13.44
N LYS A 112 -0.45 -4.40 -12.21
CA LYS A 112 -0.09 -5.57 -11.40
C LYS A 112 -0.79 -6.84 -11.84
N SER A 113 -0.15 -7.98 -11.55
CA SER A 113 -0.58 -9.30 -12.03
C SER A 113 -1.98 -9.72 -11.61
N PHE A 114 -2.46 -9.29 -10.44
CA PHE A 114 -3.81 -9.58 -9.99
C PHE A 114 -4.90 -8.97 -10.90
N ILE A 115 -4.56 -7.90 -11.67
CA ILE A 115 -5.46 -7.26 -12.64
C ILE A 115 -5.48 -8.08 -13.93
N TYR A 116 -4.33 -8.18 -14.61
CA TYR A 116 -4.27 -8.78 -15.94
C TYR A 116 -4.49 -10.30 -15.92
N LYS A 117 -4.08 -11.00 -14.86
CA LYS A 117 -4.37 -12.44 -14.70
C LYS A 117 -5.86 -12.70 -14.50
N TYR A 118 -6.54 -11.89 -13.69
CA TYR A 118 -7.99 -12.03 -13.49
C TYR A 118 -8.77 -11.79 -14.79
N LEU A 119 -8.36 -10.80 -15.57
CA LEU A 119 -9.02 -10.44 -16.83
C LEU A 119 -8.56 -11.30 -18.02
N ASN A 120 -7.52 -12.13 -17.85
CA ASN A 120 -6.90 -12.92 -18.90
C ASN A 120 -6.45 -12.07 -20.11
N ILE A 121 -5.76 -10.96 -19.81
CA ILE A 121 -5.21 -10.01 -20.80
C ILE A 121 -3.71 -9.82 -20.59
N SER A 122 -3.05 -9.07 -21.49
CA SER A 122 -1.63 -8.72 -21.32
C SER A 122 -1.44 -7.62 -20.25
N PRO A 123 -0.24 -7.50 -19.65
CA PRO A 123 0.07 -6.37 -18.77
C PRO A 123 -0.11 -5.00 -19.47
N GLU A 124 0.21 -4.92 -20.76
CA GLU A 124 0.08 -3.72 -21.60
C GLU A 124 -1.39 -3.28 -21.72
N ASP A 125 -2.30 -4.25 -21.89
CA ASP A 125 -3.75 -4.02 -22.05
C ASP A 125 -4.45 -3.69 -20.72
N SER A 126 -3.75 -3.82 -19.59
CA SER A 126 -4.35 -3.64 -18.25
C SER A 126 -4.52 -2.19 -17.82
N LEU A 127 -4.10 -1.22 -18.64
CA LEU A 127 -4.17 0.20 -18.29
C LEU A 127 -5.60 0.70 -18.00
N PRO A 128 -6.63 0.40 -18.81
CA PRO A 128 -8.00 0.83 -18.50
C PRO A 128 -8.50 0.29 -17.16
N ALA A 129 -8.27 -1.01 -16.88
CA ALA A 129 -8.64 -1.62 -15.61
C ALA A 129 -7.84 -1.05 -14.43
N THR A 130 -6.56 -0.72 -14.64
CA THR A 130 -5.73 -0.02 -13.68
C THR A 130 -6.35 1.32 -13.26
N GLN A 131 -6.85 2.13 -14.23
CA GLN A 131 -7.47 3.42 -13.92
C GLN A 131 -8.78 3.28 -13.14
N VAL A 132 -9.58 2.26 -13.43
CA VAL A 132 -10.79 1.93 -12.63
C VAL A 132 -10.40 1.63 -11.17
N LEU A 133 -9.35 0.85 -10.96
CA LEU A 133 -8.89 0.52 -9.62
C LEU A 133 -8.19 1.69 -8.91
N HIS A 134 -7.53 2.59 -9.63
CA HIS A 134 -7.03 3.85 -9.08
C HIS A 134 -8.19 4.71 -8.56
N LEU A 135 -9.29 4.84 -9.33
CA LEU A 135 -10.47 5.57 -8.88
C LEU A 135 -11.08 4.91 -7.63
N ALA A 136 -11.25 3.59 -7.63
CA ALA A 136 -11.77 2.86 -6.48
C ALA A 136 -10.87 3.03 -5.23
N ALA A 137 -9.54 2.97 -5.39
CA ALA A 137 -8.60 3.20 -4.29
C ALA A 137 -8.73 4.62 -3.70
N LEU A 138 -8.85 5.65 -4.55
CA LEU A 138 -9.07 7.03 -4.10
C LEU A 138 -10.41 7.17 -3.35
N GLN A 139 -11.49 6.59 -3.86
CA GLN A 139 -12.80 6.60 -3.20
C GLN A 139 -12.78 5.89 -1.84
N ASN A 140 -11.94 4.87 -1.69
CA ASN A 140 -11.79 4.11 -0.46
C ASN A 140 -10.63 4.61 0.42
N GLY A 141 -10.12 5.82 0.16
CA GLY A 141 -9.24 6.50 1.11
C GLY A 141 -7.76 6.48 0.81
N ALA A 142 -7.32 6.08 -0.39
CA ALA A 142 -5.92 6.29 -0.81
C ALA A 142 -5.61 7.79 -0.92
N ASP A 143 -4.49 8.20 -0.34
CA ASP A 143 -4.00 9.58 -0.40
C ASP A 143 -2.98 9.74 -1.54
N ILE A 144 -2.21 8.69 -1.84
CA ILE A 144 -1.12 8.69 -2.80
C ILE A 144 -1.25 7.49 -3.75
N LEU A 145 -1.18 7.74 -5.05
CA LEU A 145 -1.08 6.70 -6.07
C LEU A 145 0.35 6.61 -6.60
N ARG A 146 1.01 5.45 -6.48
CA ARG A 146 2.28 5.17 -7.13
C ARG A 146 2.01 4.46 -8.46
N VAL A 147 2.41 5.11 -9.57
CA VAL A 147 1.96 4.74 -10.90
C VAL A 147 3.09 4.69 -11.92
N HIS A 148 2.90 3.90 -13.00
CA HIS A 148 3.74 3.97 -14.20
C HIS A 148 3.20 5.01 -15.21
N ASP A 149 1.88 5.07 -15.35
CA ASP A 149 1.17 5.86 -16.36
C ASP A 149 0.67 7.17 -15.73
N VAL A 150 1.59 8.15 -15.58
CA VAL A 150 1.33 9.38 -14.81
C VAL A 150 0.21 10.23 -15.42
N ALA A 151 0.21 10.40 -16.77
CA ALA A 151 -0.79 11.22 -17.43
C ALA A 151 -2.22 10.68 -17.22
N GLU A 152 -2.41 9.37 -17.28
CA GLU A 152 -3.68 8.70 -17.06
C GLU A 152 -4.12 8.78 -15.60
N ALA A 153 -3.19 8.61 -14.68
CA ALA A 153 -3.47 8.74 -13.24
C ALA A 153 -3.87 10.19 -12.87
N VAL A 154 -3.23 11.20 -13.46
CA VAL A 154 -3.61 12.61 -13.28
C VAL A 154 -5.04 12.87 -13.78
N ARG A 155 -5.43 12.29 -14.93
CA ARG A 155 -6.81 12.40 -15.44
C ARG A 155 -7.80 11.71 -14.51
N THR A 156 -7.47 10.50 -14.01
CA THR A 156 -8.30 9.79 -13.02
C THR A 156 -8.49 10.61 -11.76
N ARG A 157 -7.41 11.20 -11.21
CA ARG A 157 -7.49 12.07 -10.04
C ARG A 157 -8.35 13.32 -10.30
N ALA A 158 -8.25 13.92 -11.49
CA ALA A 158 -9.08 15.07 -11.85
C ALA A 158 -10.57 14.72 -11.86
N ILE A 159 -10.94 13.57 -12.42
CA ILE A 159 -12.34 13.07 -12.40
C ILE A 159 -12.78 12.76 -10.97
N TYR A 160 -11.93 12.13 -10.15
CA TYR A 160 -12.20 11.87 -8.74
C TYR A 160 -12.56 13.16 -7.99
N GLY A 161 -11.81 14.25 -8.19
CA GLY A 161 -12.10 15.54 -7.56
C GLY A 161 -13.44 16.17 -7.99
N LEU A 162 -13.93 15.87 -9.20
CA LEU A 162 -15.25 16.31 -9.68
C LEU A 162 -16.41 15.49 -9.15
N LEU A 163 -16.16 14.27 -8.65
CA LEU A 163 -17.18 13.41 -8.05
C LEU A 163 -17.56 13.83 -6.62
N GLY A 164 -16.96 14.88 -6.09
CA GLY A 164 -17.34 15.50 -4.81
C GLY A 164 -16.75 14.83 -3.57
N ASN A 165 -15.61 14.20 -3.71
CA ASN A 165 -14.85 13.57 -2.62
C ASN A 165 -13.64 14.43 -2.23
#